data_b87f06184d164b39e52b1abd075c4a02
#
_entry.id   b87f06184d164b39e52b1abd075c4a02
#
_cell.length_a   1.000
_cell.length_b   1.000
_cell.length_c   1.000
_cell.angle_alpha   90.00
_cell.angle_beta   90.00
_cell.angle_gamma   90.00
#
_symmetry.space_group_name_H-M   'P 1'
#
loop_
_entity.id
_entity.type
_entity.pdbx_description
1 polymer ?
#
loop_
_entity_poly.entity_id
_entity_poly.type
_entity_poly.pdbx_seq_one_letter_code
_entity_poly.pdbx_strand_id
1 'polypeptide(L)'
;RLNFTHKVTARNIFRYKTRMFMTIFGVCGAVSLLTAGLAVQSSIGQIGNRQFEELIHYDLIVAEESDTNSAQREEIATTLKGKTVQSSTAVRYEELSKTAGKENDKQSITLLSTDDAYNFNEYLTLRDRKTHQPQILVNNGAVISERLAEMLNVSVGDTFTVNDENGAQRTIKVAGISEMYIGHFIFMNAQCYEHVFGDQYSTNAYMVGLKDHSNANTERQAPNS
;
A
#
# COMPACT_ATOMS: atom_id res chain seq x y z
N ARG A 1 48.04 18.41 -33.92
CA ARG A 1 48.46 19.79 -33.60
C ARG A 1 47.21 20.60 -33.27
N LEU A 2 47.04 21.04 -32.02
CA LEU A 2 45.96 21.91 -31.60
C LEU A 2 46.11 23.31 -32.25
N ASN A 3 45.04 23.83 -32.82
CA ASN A 3 44.98 25.19 -33.42
C ASN A 3 45.31 26.27 -32.35
N PHE A 4 45.87 27.41 -32.78
CA PHE A 4 46.23 28.51 -31.90
C PHE A 4 45.12 28.90 -30.93
N THR A 5 43.90 28.97 -31.42
CA THR A 5 42.71 29.32 -30.64
C THR A 5 42.48 28.33 -29.48
N HIS A 6 42.60 27.02 -29.72
CA HIS A 6 42.45 26.00 -28.69
C HIS A 6 43.55 26.07 -27.61
N LYS A 7 44.79 26.42 -27.98
CA LYS A 7 45.87 26.63 -27.02
C LYS A 7 45.64 27.84 -26.10
N VAL A 8 45.11 28.91 -26.65
CA VAL A 8 44.79 30.14 -25.87
C VAL A 8 43.62 29.86 -24.93
N THR A 9 42.56 29.20 -25.40
CA THR A 9 41.38 28.81 -24.57
C THR A 9 41.81 27.90 -23.44
N ALA A 10 42.58 26.85 -23.70
CA ALA A 10 43.09 25.93 -22.68
C ALA A 10 43.92 26.68 -21.63
N ARG A 11 44.82 27.56 -22.04
CA ARG A 11 45.65 28.37 -21.12
C ARG A 11 44.80 29.28 -20.23
N ASN A 12 43.75 29.91 -20.75
CA ASN A 12 42.86 30.75 -20.00
C ASN A 12 42.03 29.95 -18.98
N ILE A 13 41.54 28.75 -19.36
CA ILE A 13 40.81 27.85 -18.46
C ILE A 13 41.71 27.44 -17.28
N PHE A 14 42.93 26.99 -17.54
CA PHE A 14 43.86 26.62 -16.48
C PHE A 14 44.38 27.74 -15.63
N ARG A 15 44.41 28.98 -16.17
CA ARG A 15 44.80 30.17 -15.43
C ARG A 15 43.74 30.59 -14.38
N TYR A 16 42.45 30.41 -14.69
CA TYR A 16 41.34 30.78 -13.83
C TYR A 16 40.57 29.62 -13.29
N LYS A 17 41.27 28.60 -12.75
CA LYS A 17 40.72 27.34 -12.24
C LYS A 17 39.55 27.54 -11.28
N THR A 18 39.66 28.45 -10.32
CA THR A 18 38.64 28.72 -9.32
C THR A 18 37.31 29.14 -9.94
N ARG A 19 37.37 30.07 -10.91
CA ARG A 19 36.18 30.54 -11.61
C ARG A 19 35.55 29.46 -12.46
N MET A 20 36.37 28.64 -13.13
CA MET A 20 35.92 27.49 -13.91
C MET A 20 35.22 26.47 -13.03
N PHE A 21 35.80 26.08 -11.88
CA PHE A 21 35.18 25.14 -10.96
C PHE A 21 33.89 25.67 -10.36
N MET A 22 33.82 26.98 -9.98
CA MET A 22 32.57 27.57 -9.49
C MET A 22 31.45 27.48 -10.54
N THR A 23 31.76 27.75 -11.81
CA THR A 23 30.77 27.66 -12.88
C THR A 23 30.33 26.21 -13.10
N ILE A 24 31.26 25.26 -13.14
CA ILE A 24 30.95 23.83 -13.31
C ILE A 24 30.09 23.33 -12.15
N PHE A 25 30.48 23.59 -10.90
CA PHE A 25 29.70 23.18 -9.74
C PHE A 25 28.34 23.84 -9.68
N GLY A 26 28.22 25.10 -10.07
CA GLY A 26 26.93 25.81 -10.14
C GLY A 26 25.99 25.17 -11.16
N VAL A 27 26.48 24.94 -12.38
CA VAL A 27 25.64 24.32 -13.43
C VAL A 27 25.33 22.86 -13.10
N CYS A 28 26.33 22.07 -12.69
CA CYS A 28 26.11 20.67 -12.31
C CYS A 28 25.16 20.54 -11.12
N GLY A 29 25.28 21.42 -10.12
CA GLY A 29 24.39 21.45 -8.97
C GLY A 29 22.94 21.75 -9.38
N ALA A 30 22.73 22.77 -10.19
CA ALA A 30 21.40 23.14 -10.68
C ALA A 30 20.75 22.00 -11.50
N VAL A 31 21.49 21.41 -12.43
CA VAL A 31 20.99 20.27 -13.24
C VAL A 31 20.70 19.05 -12.38
N SER A 32 21.57 18.75 -11.41
CA SER A 32 21.37 17.61 -10.49
C SER A 32 20.10 17.79 -9.65
N LEU A 33 19.85 18.99 -9.11
CA LEU A 33 18.63 19.27 -8.35
C LEU A 33 17.37 19.15 -9.20
N LEU A 34 17.41 19.68 -10.44
CA LEU A 34 16.29 19.56 -11.36
C LEU A 34 16.00 18.09 -11.70
N THR A 35 17.04 17.34 -12.03
CA THR A 35 16.91 15.90 -12.36
C THR A 35 16.40 15.11 -11.16
N ALA A 36 16.92 15.38 -9.95
CA ALA A 36 16.44 14.74 -8.72
C ALA A 36 14.96 15.06 -8.46
N GLY A 37 14.53 16.31 -8.64
CA GLY A 37 13.13 16.71 -8.49
C GLY A 37 12.20 15.97 -9.45
N LEU A 38 12.55 15.90 -10.74
CA LEU A 38 11.79 15.15 -11.75
C LEU A 38 11.78 13.65 -11.49
N ALA A 39 12.88 13.06 -11.01
CA ALA A 39 12.95 11.66 -10.66
C ALA A 39 12.04 11.32 -9.48
N VAL A 40 12.03 12.15 -8.43
CA VAL A 40 11.12 11.98 -7.28
C VAL A 40 9.66 12.09 -7.71
N GLN A 41 9.31 13.11 -8.49
CA GLN A 41 7.95 13.28 -9.01
C GLN A 41 7.49 12.07 -9.83
N SER A 42 8.33 11.58 -10.73
CA SER A 42 8.02 10.38 -11.53
C SER A 42 7.87 9.13 -10.69
N SER A 43 8.73 8.96 -9.67
CA SER A 43 8.68 7.78 -8.79
C SER A 43 7.40 7.74 -7.96
N ILE A 44 6.98 8.89 -7.41
CA ILE A 44 5.73 8.96 -6.60
C ILE A 44 4.52 8.65 -7.48
N GLY A 45 4.44 9.21 -8.69
CA GLY A 45 3.34 8.93 -9.62
C GLY A 45 3.24 7.45 -10.00
N GLN A 46 4.37 6.79 -10.23
CA GLN A 46 4.39 5.35 -10.55
C GLN A 46 3.94 4.46 -9.40
N ILE A 47 4.24 4.83 -8.15
CA ILE A 47 3.80 4.07 -6.98
C ILE A 47 2.27 4.05 -6.89
N GLY A 48 1.62 5.22 -7.02
CA GLY A 48 0.17 5.34 -7.01
C GLY A 48 -0.49 4.49 -8.10
N ASN A 49 -0.02 4.64 -9.34
CA ASN A 49 -0.57 3.90 -10.47
C ASN A 49 -0.44 2.38 -10.27
N ARG A 50 0.73 1.88 -9.88
CA ARG A 50 0.92 0.45 -9.66
C ARG A 50 0.03 -0.12 -8.56
N GLN A 51 -0.13 0.60 -7.45
CA GLN A 51 -0.97 0.11 -6.36
C GLN A 51 -2.45 0.13 -6.72
N PHE A 52 -2.94 1.19 -7.35
CA PHE A 52 -4.36 1.40 -7.59
C PHE A 52 -4.85 0.96 -8.98
N GLU A 53 -3.96 0.62 -9.90
CA GLU A 53 -4.32 0.07 -11.21
C GLU A 53 -4.00 -1.42 -11.33
N GLU A 54 -2.89 -1.89 -10.69
CA GLU A 54 -2.44 -3.28 -10.84
C GLU A 54 -2.79 -4.19 -9.66
N LEU A 55 -2.90 -3.63 -8.43
CA LEU A 55 -3.06 -4.44 -7.23
C LEU A 55 -4.43 -4.27 -6.57
N ILE A 56 -4.95 -3.04 -6.49
CA ILE A 56 -6.20 -2.71 -5.84
C ILE A 56 -7.24 -2.37 -6.91
N HIS A 57 -8.26 -3.19 -7.04
CA HIS A 57 -9.31 -3.07 -8.05
C HIS A 57 -10.66 -2.60 -7.46
N TYR A 58 -10.73 -2.40 -6.15
CA TYR A 58 -11.88 -1.77 -5.51
C TYR A 58 -11.68 -0.26 -5.38
N ASP A 59 -12.78 0.49 -5.41
CA ASP A 59 -12.76 1.95 -5.28
C ASP A 59 -12.87 2.40 -3.83
N LEU A 60 -13.66 1.69 -3.03
CA LEU A 60 -13.88 2.02 -1.61
C LEU A 60 -14.18 0.77 -0.79
N ILE A 61 -13.97 0.89 0.53
CA ILE A 61 -14.43 -0.08 1.53
C ILE A 61 -15.52 0.61 2.35
N VAL A 62 -16.67 -0.03 2.44
CA VAL A 62 -17.79 0.37 3.32
C VAL A 62 -17.76 -0.54 4.52
N ALA A 63 -17.32 -0.02 5.67
CA ALA A 63 -17.31 -0.76 6.93
C ALA A 63 -18.57 -0.44 7.74
N GLU A 64 -19.16 -1.45 8.37
CA GLU A 64 -20.26 -1.30 9.33
C GLU A 64 -19.68 -0.82 10.67
N GLU A 65 -20.33 0.13 11.31
CA GLU A 65 -20.00 0.50 12.69
C GLU A 65 -20.48 -0.57 13.67
N SER A 66 -19.85 -0.65 14.84
CA SER A 66 -20.13 -1.69 15.84
C SER A 66 -21.59 -1.70 16.33
N ASP A 67 -22.30 -0.57 16.22
CA ASP A 67 -23.69 -0.37 16.62
C ASP A 67 -24.68 -0.38 15.43
N THR A 68 -24.22 -0.77 14.24
CA THR A 68 -25.06 -0.83 13.04
C THR A 68 -26.24 -1.77 13.26
N ASN A 69 -27.45 -1.21 13.20
CA ASN A 69 -28.69 -1.97 13.37
C ASN A 69 -29.13 -2.67 12.06
N SER A 70 -30.12 -3.56 12.16
CA SER A 70 -30.61 -4.33 11.02
C SER A 70 -31.18 -3.48 9.88
N ALA A 71 -31.81 -2.34 10.19
CA ALA A 71 -32.36 -1.42 9.18
C ALA A 71 -31.24 -0.73 8.39
N GLN A 72 -30.16 -0.32 9.06
CA GLN A 72 -28.99 0.28 8.42
C GLN A 72 -28.26 -0.73 7.54
N ARG A 73 -28.15 -2.00 7.96
CA ARG A 73 -27.60 -3.08 7.12
C ARG A 73 -28.42 -3.30 5.85
N GLU A 74 -29.74 -3.24 5.96
CA GLU A 74 -30.61 -3.37 4.79
C GLU A 74 -30.48 -2.15 3.84
N GLU A 75 -30.30 -0.95 4.38
CA GLU A 75 -30.00 0.25 3.60
C GLU A 75 -28.67 0.16 2.88
N ILE A 76 -27.59 -0.29 3.56
CA ILE A 76 -26.29 -0.56 2.95
C ILE A 76 -26.43 -1.59 1.83
N ALA A 77 -27.11 -2.73 2.09
CA ALA A 77 -27.30 -3.78 1.10
C ALA A 77 -28.12 -3.30 -0.12
N THR A 78 -29.07 -2.39 0.09
CA THR A 78 -29.86 -1.77 -0.98
C THR A 78 -29.02 -0.80 -1.79
N THR A 79 -28.20 0.01 -1.13
CA THR A 79 -27.29 0.97 -1.76
C THR A 79 -26.23 0.25 -2.60
N LEU A 80 -25.69 -0.87 -2.11
CA LEU A 80 -24.73 -1.71 -2.82
C LEU A 80 -25.32 -2.36 -4.09
N LYS A 81 -26.64 -2.51 -4.18
CA LYS A 81 -27.37 -2.95 -5.39
C LYS A 81 -27.72 -1.78 -6.32
N GLY A 82 -27.37 -0.56 -5.96
CA GLY A 82 -27.68 0.66 -6.69
C GLY A 82 -26.97 0.75 -8.05
N LYS A 83 -27.44 1.70 -8.88
CA LYS A 83 -26.95 1.86 -10.27
C LYS A 83 -25.47 2.32 -10.36
N THR A 84 -24.92 2.91 -9.33
CA THR A 84 -23.55 3.41 -9.24
C THR A 84 -22.53 2.33 -8.92
N VAL A 85 -22.95 1.27 -8.25
CA VAL A 85 -22.08 0.13 -7.91
C VAL A 85 -21.99 -0.82 -9.10
N GLN A 86 -20.77 -1.21 -9.45
CA GLN A 86 -20.51 -2.23 -10.47
C GLN A 86 -20.52 -3.62 -9.85
N SER A 87 -19.80 -3.77 -8.74
CA SER A 87 -19.64 -5.01 -7.99
C SER A 87 -19.33 -4.75 -6.53
N SER A 88 -19.64 -5.71 -5.67
CA SER A 88 -19.27 -5.66 -4.26
C SER A 88 -19.04 -7.06 -3.72
N THR A 89 -18.10 -7.20 -2.78
CA THR A 89 -17.86 -8.45 -2.04
C THR A 89 -17.78 -8.16 -0.55
N ALA A 90 -18.38 -9.04 0.25
CA ALA A 90 -18.34 -8.92 1.70
C ALA A 90 -16.99 -9.40 2.24
N VAL A 91 -16.44 -8.67 3.20
CA VAL A 91 -15.17 -8.97 3.86
C VAL A 91 -15.26 -8.65 5.34
N ARG A 92 -14.33 -9.16 6.11
CA ARG A 92 -14.08 -8.65 7.45
C ARG A 92 -12.94 -7.64 7.41
N TYR A 93 -13.19 -6.47 7.94
CA TYR A 93 -12.25 -5.37 8.08
C TYR A 93 -11.97 -5.13 9.56
N GLU A 94 -10.72 -5.07 9.96
CA GLU A 94 -10.31 -4.67 11.30
C GLU A 94 -9.06 -3.78 11.26
N GLU A 95 -8.99 -2.85 12.19
CA GLU A 95 -7.78 -2.09 12.45
C GLU A 95 -7.01 -2.70 13.63
N LEU A 96 -5.87 -3.27 13.30
CA LEU A 96 -4.92 -3.78 14.28
C LEU A 96 -3.84 -2.75 14.54
N SER A 97 -3.11 -2.92 15.61
CA SER A 97 -2.00 -2.03 15.90
C SER A 97 -0.75 -2.76 16.37
N LYS A 98 0.40 -2.17 16.09
CA LYS A 98 1.70 -2.64 16.55
C LYS A 98 2.61 -1.46 16.80
N THR A 99 3.25 -1.44 17.96
CA THR A 99 4.35 -0.53 18.22
C THR A 99 5.60 -1.11 17.56
N ALA A 100 6.08 -0.46 16.50
CA ALA A 100 7.20 -0.94 15.70
C ALA A 100 7.86 0.21 14.93
N GLY A 101 8.96 -0.10 14.23
CA GLY A 101 9.73 0.87 13.47
C GLY A 101 10.82 1.53 14.28
N LYS A 102 11.61 2.40 13.62
CA LYS A 102 12.79 3.04 14.25
C LYS A 102 12.44 4.01 15.38
N GLU A 103 11.27 4.62 15.31
CA GLU A 103 10.79 5.61 16.31
C GLU A 103 9.92 4.96 17.39
N ASN A 104 9.68 3.65 17.30
CA ASN A 104 8.85 2.88 18.22
C ASN A 104 7.42 3.44 18.39
N ASP A 105 6.86 3.93 17.26
CA ASP A 105 5.52 4.47 17.20
C ASP A 105 4.45 3.39 17.02
N LYS A 106 3.24 3.70 17.47
CA LYS A 106 2.07 2.85 17.25
C LYS A 106 1.67 2.94 15.76
N GLN A 107 1.83 1.85 15.04
CA GLN A 107 1.47 1.72 13.64
C GLN A 107 0.10 1.06 13.52
N SER A 108 -0.76 1.64 12.65
CA SER A 108 -2.03 1.02 12.27
C SER A 108 -1.79 -0.01 11.17
N ILE A 109 -2.47 -1.14 11.28
CA ILE A 109 -2.37 -2.27 10.35
C ILE A 109 -3.79 -2.68 9.97
N THR A 110 -4.10 -2.62 8.69
CA THR A 110 -5.40 -3.04 8.17
C THR A 110 -5.44 -4.54 7.96
N LEU A 111 -6.37 -5.21 8.61
CA LEU A 111 -6.67 -6.60 8.37
C LEU A 111 -7.89 -6.70 7.45
N LEU A 112 -7.74 -7.48 6.38
CA LEU A 112 -8.82 -7.88 5.49
C LEU A 112 -8.91 -9.40 5.47
N SER A 113 -10.08 -9.93 5.79
CA SER A 113 -10.32 -11.37 5.76
C SER A 113 -11.57 -11.70 4.95
N THR A 114 -11.54 -12.86 4.29
CA THR A 114 -12.62 -13.31 3.40
C THR A 114 -12.90 -14.80 3.57
N ASP A 115 -14.14 -15.20 3.38
CA ASP A 115 -14.57 -16.58 3.20
C ASP A 115 -14.60 -17.00 1.73
N ASP A 116 -14.57 -16.04 0.81
CA ASP A 116 -14.56 -16.24 -0.64
C ASP A 116 -13.27 -15.71 -1.28
N ALA A 117 -12.23 -16.54 -1.25
CA ALA A 117 -10.93 -16.17 -1.82
C ALA A 117 -10.98 -15.96 -3.35
N TYR A 118 -11.95 -16.54 -4.06
CA TYR A 118 -12.08 -16.35 -5.51
C TYR A 118 -12.56 -14.93 -5.82
N ASN A 119 -13.70 -14.52 -5.26
CA ASN A 119 -14.20 -13.15 -5.43
C ASN A 119 -13.25 -12.11 -4.85
N PHE A 120 -12.57 -12.41 -3.74
CA PHE A 120 -11.59 -11.50 -3.15
C PHE A 120 -10.47 -11.13 -4.13
N ASN A 121 -10.00 -12.09 -4.92
CA ASN A 121 -8.94 -11.87 -5.91
C ASN A 121 -9.37 -10.99 -7.09
N GLU A 122 -10.67 -10.80 -7.33
CA GLU A 122 -11.17 -9.83 -8.32
C GLU A 122 -11.00 -8.38 -7.85
N TYR A 123 -10.97 -8.15 -6.53
CA TYR A 123 -10.83 -6.83 -5.93
C TYR A 123 -9.41 -6.52 -5.48
N LEU A 124 -8.58 -7.55 -5.28
CA LEU A 124 -7.23 -7.38 -4.77
C LEU A 124 -6.29 -8.45 -5.31
N THR A 125 -5.30 -8.02 -6.09
CA THR A 125 -4.27 -8.92 -6.62
C THR A 125 -3.16 -9.10 -5.58
N LEU A 126 -3.10 -10.28 -4.99
CA LEU A 126 -2.01 -10.67 -4.09
C LEU A 126 -0.94 -11.41 -4.89
N ARG A 127 0.25 -10.82 -5.04
CA ARG A 127 1.37 -11.41 -5.77
C ARG A 127 2.71 -11.10 -5.12
N ASP A 128 3.70 -11.95 -5.33
CA ASP A 128 5.09 -11.64 -5.00
C ASP A 128 5.65 -10.61 -5.98
N ARG A 129 6.35 -9.60 -5.45
CA ARG A 129 6.86 -8.46 -6.24
C ARG A 129 7.89 -8.85 -7.30
N LYS A 130 8.74 -9.86 -7.02
CA LYS A 130 9.86 -10.23 -7.89
C LYS A 130 9.47 -11.26 -8.93
N THR A 131 8.69 -12.25 -8.49
CA THR A 131 8.31 -13.39 -9.33
C THR A 131 6.96 -13.20 -9.99
N HIS A 132 6.15 -12.25 -9.53
CA HIS A 132 4.74 -12.03 -9.90
C HIS A 132 3.85 -13.27 -9.68
N GLN A 133 4.32 -14.23 -8.89
CA GLN A 133 3.53 -15.40 -8.55
C GLN A 133 2.41 -15.03 -7.58
N PRO A 134 1.18 -15.53 -7.81
CA PRO A 134 0.06 -15.25 -6.93
C PRO A 134 0.30 -15.81 -5.53
N GLN A 135 -0.09 -15.03 -4.52
CA GLN A 135 -0.07 -15.42 -3.13
C GLN A 135 -1.48 -15.93 -2.75
N ILE A 136 -1.55 -17.15 -2.25
CA ILE A 136 -2.82 -17.81 -1.91
C ILE A 136 -3.06 -17.67 -0.41
N LEU A 137 -4.29 -17.32 -0.03
CA LEU A 137 -4.73 -17.31 1.36
C LEU A 137 -4.87 -18.75 1.88
N VAL A 138 -4.13 -19.06 2.93
CA VAL A 138 -4.10 -20.42 3.55
C VAL A 138 -4.68 -20.39 4.96
N ASN A 139 -5.10 -21.57 5.46
CA ASN A 139 -5.80 -21.66 6.74
C ASN A 139 -4.93 -21.48 7.98
N ASN A 140 -3.61 -21.58 7.84
CA ASN A 140 -2.68 -21.60 8.96
C ASN A 140 -1.66 -20.44 8.93
N GLY A 141 -1.98 -19.37 8.21
CA GLY A 141 -1.12 -18.20 8.14
C GLY A 141 -1.70 -17.10 7.24
N ALA A 142 -1.21 -15.92 7.41
CA ALA A 142 -1.63 -14.73 6.69
C ALA A 142 -0.64 -14.34 5.59
N VAL A 143 -1.14 -13.74 4.52
CA VAL A 143 -0.35 -12.98 3.56
C VAL A 143 -0.25 -11.56 4.08
N ILE A 144 0.96 -11.00 4.14
CA ILE A 144 1.19 -9.64 4.63
C ILE A 144 1.78 -8.75 3.53
N SER A 145 1.59 -7.43 3.65
CA SER A 145 2.22 -6.49 2.73
C SER A 145 3.73 -6.45 2.92
N GLU A 146 4.48 -6.24 1.83
CA GLU A 146 5.95 -6.10 1.84
C GLU A 146 6.41 -5.03 2.84
N ARG A 147 5.68 -3.89 2.90
CA ARG A 147 5.97 -2.81 3.86
C ARG A 147 5.82 -3.24 5.31
N LEU A 148 4.82 -4.07 5.62
CA LEU A 148 4.64 -4.61 6.96
C LEU A 148 5.75 -5.61 7.30
N ALA A 149 6.11 -6.49 6.37
CA ALA A 149 7.21 -7.44 6.54
C ALA A 149 8.54 -6.74 6.80
N GLU A 150 8.86 -5.69 6.04
CA GLU A 150 10.06 -4.86 6.25
C GLU A 150 10.05 -4.16 7.61
N MET A 151 8.92 -3.55 8.00
CA MET A 151 8.78 -2.83 9.26
C MET A 151 8.99 -3.76 10.47
N LEU A 152 8.43 -4.98 10.41
CA LEU A 152 8.54 -5.98 11.47
C LEU A 152 9.80 -6.84 11.39
N ASN A 153 10.55 -6.73 10.29
CA ASN A 153 11.72 -7.56 9.96
C ASN A 153 11.39 -9.06 10.03
N VAL A 154 10.30 -9.46 9.37
CA VAL A 154 9.83 -10.85 9.31
C VAL A 154 9.84 -11.37 7.87
N SER A 155 9.99 -12.69 7.73
CA SER A 155 10.01 -13.43 6.48
C SER A 155 8.90 -14.48 6.46
N VAL A 156 8.67 -15.09 5.29
CA VAL A 156 7.72 -16.21 5.16
C VAL A 156 8.14 -17.36 6.09
N GLY A 157 7.20 -17.82 6.88
CA GLY A 157 7.38 -18.86 7.91
C GLY A 157 7.53 -18.32 9.33
N ASP A 158 7.91 -17.06 9.50
CA ASP A 158 8.02 -16.40 10.81
C ASP A 158 6.65 -16.12 11.42
N THR A 159 6.66 -15.77 12.71
CA THR A 159 5.47 -15.32 13.44
C THR A 159 5.71 -13.92 14.01
N PHE A 160 4.65 -13.14 14.08
CA PHE A 160 4.67 -11.82 14.72
C PHE A 160 3.42 -11.60 15.55
N THR A 161 3.45 -10.61 16.45
CA THR A 161 2.30 -10.26 17.29
C THR A 161 1.77 -8.89 16.91
N VAL A 162 0.45 -8.74 16.94
CA VAL A 162 -0.28 -7.48 16.81
C VAL A 162 -1.27 -7.34 17.96
N ASN A 163 -1.74 -6.14 18.22
CA ASN A 163 -2.81 -5.90 19.17
C ASN A 163 -4.11 -5.68 18.37
N ASP A 164 -5.18 -6.36 18.79
CA ASP A 164 -6.53 -6.11 18.28
C ASP A 164 -7.12 -4.81 18.88
N GLU A 165 -8.33 -4.47 18.49
CA GLU A 165 -9.03 -3.26 18.95
C GLU A 165 -9.20 -3.22 20.48
N ASN A 166 -9.30 -4.38 21.12
CA ASN A 166 -9.41 -4.52 22.57
C ASN A 166 -8.04 -4.51 23.28
N GLY A 167 -6.95 -4.39 22.54
CA GLY A 167 -5.59 -4.42 23.06
C GLY A 167 -5.06 -5.84 23.34
N ALA A 168 -5.81 -6.90 22.99
CA ALA A 168 -5.34 -8.27 23.15
C ALA A 168 -4.29 -8.61 22.09
N GLN A 169 -3.24 -9.31 22.53
CA GLN A 169 -2.18 -9.74 21.62
C GLN A 169 -2.61 -10.96 20.80
N ARG A 170 -2.45 -10.86 19.50
CA ARG A 170 -2.70 -11.95 18.54
C ARG A 170 -1.40 -12.31 17.84
N THR A 171 -1.12 -13.61 17.78
CA THR A 171 0.07 -14.14 17.10
C THR A 171 -0.32 -14.63 15.72
N ILE A 172 0.35 -14.11 14.69
CA ILE A 172 0.05 -14.41 13.29
C ILE A 172 1.29 -14.99 12.63
N LYS A 173 1.12 -16.10 11.91
CA LYS A 173 2.17 -16.71 11.09
C LYS A 173 2.14 -16.11 9.69
N VAL A 174 3.30 -15.78 9.15
CA VAL A 174 3.48 -15.30 7.78
C VAL A 174 3.47 -16.47 6.82
N ALA A 175 2.43 -16.59 6.00
CA ALA A 175 2.33 -17.59 4.95
C ALA A 175 2.83 -17.08 3.60
N GLY A 176 2.76 -15.77 3.36
CA GLY A 176 3.23 -15.12 2.14
C GLY A 176 3.45 -13.64 2.34
N ILE A 177 4.20 -13.03 1.43
CA ILE A 177 4.42 -11.59 1.38
C ILE A 177 3.97 -11.09 0.02
N SER A 178 3.04 -10.13 0.01
CA SER A 178 2.48 -9.57 -1.20
C SER A 178 3.05 -8.19 -1.50
N GLU A 179 3.26 -7.93 -2.79
CA GLU A 179 3.56 -6.61 -3.31
C GLU A 179 2.48 -5.62 -2.87
N MET A 180 2.89 -4.58 -2.12
CA MET A 180 2.04 -3.47 -1.72
C MET A 180 2.93 -2.29 -1.36
N TYR A 181 2.69 -1.14 -1.98
CA TYR A 181 3.59 0.01 -1.87
C TYR A 181 3.24 0.94 -0.72
N ILE A 182 1.95 1.06 -0.40
CA ILE A 182 1.42 1.98 0.62
C ILE A 182 0.56 1.18 1.60
N GLY A 183 0.69 1.47 2.89
CA GLY A 183 -0.07 0.85 3.96
C GLY A 183 0.52 -0.45 4.50
N HIS A 184 0.03 -0.85 5.66
CA HIS A 184 0.37 -2.09 6.33
C HIS A 184 -0.86 -2.98 6.33
N PHE A 185 -0.81 -4.07 5.58
CA PHE A 185 -1.95 -4.95 5.38
C PHE A 185 -1.66 -6.38 5.82
N ILE A 186 -2.69 -7.02 6.34
CA ILE A 186 -2.73 -8.45 6.63
C ILE A 186 -3.95 -9.02 5.91
N PHE A 187 -3.75 -10.05 5.12
CA PHE A 187 -4.79 -10.76 4.38
C PHE A 187 -4.87 -12.19 4.86
N MET A 188 -6.07 -12.65 5.17
CA MET A 188 -6.28 -14.04 5.59
C MET A 188 -7.66 -14.56 5.13
N ASN A 189 -7.82 -15.88 5.12
CA ASN A 189 -9.13 -16.45 4.93
C ASN A 189 -9.88 -16.58 6.26
N ALA A 190 -11.18 -16.88 6.21
CA ALA A 190 -12.05 -17.00 7.37
C ALA A 190 -11.53 -18.01 8.40
N GLN A 191 -11.00 -19.16 7.95
CA GLN A 191 -10.48 -20.19 8.85
C GLN A 191 -9.21 -19.75 9.58
N CYS A 192 -8.32 -19.04 8.89
CA CYS A 192 -7.14 -18.46 9.53
C CYS A 192 -7.55 -17.39 10.56
N TYR A 193 -8.55 -16.57 10.23
CA TYR A 193 -9.11 -15.58 11.14
C TYR A 193 -9.62 -16.23 12.44
N GLU A 194 -10.49 -17.23 12.33
CA GLU A 194 -11.04 -17.97 13.48
C GLU A 194 -9.94 -18.61 14.34
N HIS A 195 -8.90 -19.12 13.68
CA HIS A 195 -7.76 -19.72 14.40
C HIS A 195 -6.95 -18.70 15.19
N VAL A 196 -6.74 -17.49 14.65
CA VAL A 196 -5.93 -16.43 15.26
C VAL A 196 -6.71 -15.66 16.33
N PHE A 197 -7.97 -15.32 16.06
CA PHE A 197 -8.78 -14.47 16.94
C PHE A 197 -9.63 -15.28 17.93
N GLY A 198 -9.96 -16.51 17.59
CA GLY A 198 -10.80 -17.39 18.45
C GLY A 198 -12.29 -17.10 18.34
N ASP A 199 -12.69 -16.15 17.51
CA ASP A 199 -14.08 -15.75 17.28
C ASP A 199 -14.59 -16.37 15.99
N GLN A 200 -15.90 -16.62 15.93
CA GLN A 200 -16.55 -17.07 14.70
C GLN A 200 -16.44 -15.98 13.62
N TYR A 201 -16.03 -16.36 12.43
CA TYR A 201 -15.91 -15.44 11.32
C TYR A 201 -17.27 -14.83 10.95
N SER A 202 -17.28 -13.52 10.77
CA SER A 202 -18.42 -12.76 10.24
C SER A 202 -17.90 -11.56 9.48
N THR A 203 -18.57 -11.19 8.41
CA THR A 203 -18.26 -9.98 7.63
C THR A 203 -18.82 -8.75 8.32
N ASN A 204 -18.09 -7.63 8.21
CA ASN A 204 -18.50 -6.32 8.72
C ASN A 204 -18.18 -5.19 7.74
N ALA A 205 -17.77 -5.52 6.52
CA ALA A 205 -17.42 -4.54 5.52
C ALA A 205 -17.66 -5.09 4.10
N TYR A 206 -17.67 -4.18 3.13
CA TYR A 206 -17.80 -4.49 1.72
C TYR A 206 -16.71 -3.78 0.93
N MET A 207 -15.96 -4.51 0.11
CA MET A 207 -15.16 -3.92 -0.95
C MET A 207 -16.06 -3.65 -2.16
N VAL A 208 -16.03 -2.42 -2.67
CA VAL A 208 -16.96 -1.95 -3.70
C VAL A 208 -16.21 -1.43 -4.91
N GLY A 209 -16.57 -1.92 -6.08
CA GLY A 209 -16.18 -1.36 -7.36
C GLY A 209 -17.30 -0.47 -7.93
N LEU A 210 -16.97 0.72 -8.38
CA LEU A 210 -17.88 1.70 -8.95
C LEU A 210 -17.86 1.65 -10.48
N LYS A 211 -18.99 1.97 -11.12
CA LYS A 211 -19.07 2.09 -12.58
C LYS A 211 -18.34 3.32 -13.12
N ASP A 212 -18.26 4.36 -12.32
CA ASP A 212 -17.59 5.62 -12.67
C ASP A 212 -16.49 5.89 -11.63
N HIS A 213 -15.24 5.68 -12.04
CA HIS A 213 -14.07 5.87 -11.19
C HIS A 213 -13.71 7.34 -10.95
N SER A 214 -14.38 8.31 -11.62
CA SER A 214 -14.05 9.74 -11.50
C SER A 214 -14.35 10.30 -10.12
N ASN A 215 -15.38 9.80 -9.45
CA ASN A 215 -15.80 10.26 -8.12
C ASN A 215 -14.94 9.68 -6.98
N ALA A 216 -14.44 8.45 -7.12
CA ALA A 216 -13.59 7.81 -6.13
C ALA A 216 -12.25 8.56 -5.93
N ASN A 217 -11.71 9.16 -7.00
CA ASN A 217 -10.47 9.93 -6.93
C ASN A 217 -10.63 11.28 -6.21
N THR A 218 -11.83 11.84 -6.17
CA THR A 218 -12.09 13.13 -5.51
C THR A 218 -12.20 12.95 -3.99
N GLU A 219 -12.82 11.88 -3.51
CA GLU A 219 -12.95 11.60 -2.07
C GLU A 219 -11.64 11.11 -1.43
N ARG A 220 -10.78 10.41 -2.18
CA ARG A 220 -9.44 10.01 -1.72
C ARG A 220 -8.50 11.20 -1.45
N GLN A 221 -8.80 12.39 -1.98
CA GLN A 221 -8.01 13.62 -1.80
C GLN A 221 -8.56 14.55 -0.72
N ALA A 222 -9.72 14.28 -0.15
CA ALA A 222 -10.26 15.08 0.95
C ALA A 222 -9.50 14.74 2.25
N PRO A 223 -8.74 15.67 2.84
CA PRO A 223 -8.18 15.44 4.17
C PRO A 223 -9.32 15.39 5.17
N ASN A 224 -9.29 14.40 6.05
CA ASN A 224 -10.14 14.36 7.22
C ASN A 224 -9.94 15.66 8.02
N SER A 225 -10.91 16.55 7.96
CA SER A 225 -10.98 17.79 8.74
C SER A 225 -11.59 17.51 10.10
#